data_ba77b4fbc48cb35a21b198e4a4fa44b4
#
_entry.id   ba77b4fbc48cb35a21b198e4a4fa44b4
#
_cell.length_a   1.000
_cell.length_b   1.000
_cell.length_c   1.000
_cell.angle_alpha   90.00
_cell.angle_beta   90.00
_cell.angle_gamma   90.00
#
_symmetry.space_group_name_H-M   'P 1'
#
loop_
_entity.id
_entity.type
_entity.pdbx_description
1 polymer ?
#
loop_
_entity_poly.entity_id
_entity_poly.type
_entity_poly.pdbx_seq_one_letter_code
_entity_poly.pdbx_strand_id
1 'polypeptide(L)'
;KPNTVGHSTLAAMAVEPDRLEEVAAVVSNFDAVNHNYEREHRLNLWFVVTAADAQGVDQVIDDIEHMTGIKVLNLPMLEDYHLDLGFDLQWN
;
A
#
# COMPACT_ATOMS: atom_id res chain seq x y z
N LYS A 1 17.31 11.17 14.78
CA LYS A 1 17.09 11.07 14.49
C LYS A 1 16.76 10.70 13.95
N PRO A 2 16.77 10.75 13.93
CA PRO A 2 16.32 10.45 13.35
C PRO A 2 16.03 9.83 12.71
N ASN A 3 16.09 9.61 12.31
CA ASN A 3 15.81 9.12 11.78
C ASN A 3 15.25 8.52 11.37
N THR A 4 15.26 8.07 11.55
CA THR A 4 14.57 7.61 11.33
C THR A 4 13.88 7.56 10.28
N VAL A 5 14.26 7.46 9.43
CA VAL A 5 13.68 7.49 8.30
C VAL A 5 13.34 6.21 7.84
N GLY A 6 12.26 5.87 7.61
CA GLY A 6 11.89 4.59 7.09
C GLY A 6 11.84 4.61 5.60
N HIS A 7 11.35 3.55 5.06
CA HIS A 7 11.17 3.39 3.64
C HIS A 7 9.67 3.19 3.44
N SER A 8 9.09 3.92 2.51
CA SER A 8 7.65 3.82 2.26
C SER A 8 7.36 3.52 0.81
N THR A 9 6.27 2.84 0.59
CA THR A 9 5.83 2.59 -0.77
C THR A 9 4.31 2.68 -0.81
N LEU A 10 3.78 3.04 -1.96
CA LEU A 10 2.35 3.05 -2.17
C LEU A 10 1.99 1.71 -2.77
N ALA A 11 1.00 1.06 -2.22
CA ALA A 11 0.60 -0.26 -2.67
C ALA A 11 -0.86 -0.24 -3.08
N ALA A 12 -1.21 -1.07 -4.03
CA ALA A 12 -2.58 -1.17 -4.49
C ALA A 12 -2.93 -2.61 -4.80
N MET A 13 -4.18 -2.96 -4.62
CA MET A 13 -4.65 -4.31 -4.87
C MET A 13 -5.96 -4.26 -5.63
N ALA A 14 -6.16 -5.24 -6.50
CA ALA A 14 -7.42 -5.43 -7.19
C ALA A 14 -8.15 -6.52 -6.43
N VAL A 15 -9.18 -6.16 -5.69
CA VAL A 15 -9.87 -7.08 -4.81
C VAL A 15 -11.29 -7.24 -5.31
N GLU A 16 -11.79 -8.46 -5.31
CA GLU A 16 -13.17 -8.68 -5.71
C GLU A 16 -14.07 -7.99 -4.72
N PRO A 17 -15.12 -7.35 -5.18
CA PRO A 17 -15.96 -6.55 -4.29
C PRO A 17 -16.48 -7.30 -3.07
N ASP A 18 -16.77 -8.57 -3.19
CA ASP A 18 -17.29 -9.32 -2.08
C ASP A 18 -16.21 -9.72 -1.08
N ARG A 19 -14.95 -9.47 -1.40
CA ARG A 19 -13.86 -9.73 -0.48
C ARG A 19 -13.20 -8.46 0.02
N LEU A 20 -13.66 -7.31 -0.45
CA LEU A 20 -12.98 -6.05 -0.16
C LEU A 20 -12.89 -5.77 1.34
N GLU A 21 -13.96 -5.95 2.05
CA GLU A 21 -13.97 -5.69 3.47
C GLU A 21 -13.03 -6.62 4.22
N GLU A 22 -13.06 -7.87 3.88
CA GLU A 22 -12.21 -8.85 4.54
C GLU A 22 -10.74 -8.56 4.26
N VAL A 23 -10.40 -8.26 3.01
CA VAL A 23 -9.01 -8.00 2.64
C VAL A 23 -8.54 -6.69 3.27
N ALA A 24 -9.39 -5.68 3.28
CA ALA A 24 -9.03 -4.41 3.92
C ALA A 24 -8.73 -4.61 5.39
N ALA A 25 -9.47 -5.49 6.05
CA ALA A 25 -9.23 -5.77 7.46
C ALA A 25 -7.88 -6.47 7.66
N VAL A 26 -7.55 -7.40 6.79
CA VAL A 26 -6.27 -8.10 6.90
C VAL A 26 -5.12 -7.11 6.71
N VAL A 27 -5.24 -6.26 5.69
CA VAL A 27 -4.20 -5.29 5.39
C VAL A 27 -4.05 -4.31 6.56
N SER A 28 -5.15 -3.83 7.10
CA SER A 28 -5.12 -2.85 8.18
C SER A 28 -4.53 -3.39 9.45
N ASN A 29 -4.48 -4.71 9.59
CA ASN A 29 -3.94 -5.31 10.77
C ASN A 29 -2.42 -5.26 10.82
N PHE A 30 -1.77 -4.91 9.75
CA PHE A 30 -0.32 -4.81 9.73
C PHE A 30 0.09 -3.44 10.28
N ASP A 31 0.96 -3.44 11.28
CA ASP A 31 1.44 -2.19 11.84
C ASP A 31 2.11 -1.32 10.82
N ALA A 32 2.72 -1.93 9.83
CA ALA A 32 3.44 -1.18 8.80
C ALA A 32 2.52 -0.50 7.80
N VAL A 33 1.23 -0.79 7.84
CA VAL A 33 0.30 -0.25 6.86
C VAL A 33 -0.39 0.99 7.39
N ASN A 34 -0.42 2.02 6.56
CA ASN A 34 -1.07 3.28 6.89
C ASN A 34 -1.95 3.73 5.76
N HIS A 35 -2.84 4.63 6.03
CA HIS A 35 -3.63 5.31 5.00
C HIS A 35 -4.33 4.34 4.06
N ASN A 36 -5.01 3.39 4.63
CA ASN A 36 -5.72 2.41 3.86
C ASN A 36 -7.01 3.02 3.37
N TYR A 37 -7.28 3.01 2.09
CA TYR A 37 -8.54 3.53 1.57
C TYR A 37 -8.98 2.81 0.30
N GLU A 38 -10.25 2.89 0.01
CA GLU A 38 -10.87 2.20 -1.09
C GLU A 38 -11.30 3.16 -2.18
N ARG A 39 -11.32 2.72 -3.41
CA ARG A 39 -11.75 3.54 -4.52
C ARG A 39 -12.49 2.69 -5.51
N GLU A 40 -13.34 3.32 -6.29
CA GLU A 40 -14.03 2.62 -7.36
C GLU A 40 -13.10 2.57 -8.56
N HIS A 41 -12.37 1.52 -8.69
CA HIS A 41 -11.40 1.38 -9.74
C HIS A 41 -10.98 -0.08 -9.75
N ARG A 42 -10.33 -0.54 -10.81
CA ARG A 42 -9.85 -1.90 -10.84
C ARG A 42 -8.91 -2.12 -9.67
N LEU A 43 -8.06 -1.16 -9.39
CA LEU A 43 -7.25 -1.22 -8.20
C LEU A 43 -8.03 -0.50 -7.13
N ASN A 44 -8.79 -1.24 -6.38
CA ASN A 44 -9.77 -0.64 -5.49
C ASN A 44 -9.34 -0.53 -4.02
N LEU A 45 -8.21 -1.10 -3.65
CA LEU A 45 -7.72 -0.96 -2.28
C LEU A 45 -6.31 -0.39 -2.33
N TRP A 46 -6.10 0.74 -1.69
CA TRP A 46 -4.83 1.46 -1.71
C TRP A 46 -4.33 1.69 -0.30
N PHE A 47 -3.04 1.54 -0.09
CA PHE A 47 -2.49 1.75 1.25
C PHE A 47 -1.00 2.07 1.14
N VAL A 48 -0.44 2.58 2.22
CA VAL A 48 0.97 2.91 2.27
C VAL A 48 1.64 1.92 3.21
N VAL A 49 2.76 1.35 2.81
CA VAL A 49 3.52 0.45 3.66
C VAL A 49 4.79 1.16 4.05
N THR A 50 5.09 1.23 5.33
CA THR A 50 6.29 1.88 5.83
C THR A 50 7.03 0.90 6.72
N ALA A 51 8.32 0.78 6.51
CA ALA A 51 9.16 -0.09 7.32
C ALA A 51 10.53 0.56 7.49
N ALA A 52 11.40 -0.07 8.21
CA ALA A 52 12.71 0.50 8.48
C ALA A 52 13.56 0.57 7.20
N ASP A 53 13.36 -0.35 6.29
CA ASP A 53 14.13 -0.37 5.05
C ASP A 53 13.32 -1.04 3.96
N ALA A 54 13.89 -1.10 2.77
CA ALA A 54 13.19 -1.65 1.61
C ALA A 54 12.89 -3.13 1.80
N GLN A 55 13.75 -3.86 2.45
CA GLN A 55 13.52 -5.26 2.68
C GLN A 55 12.32 -5.46 3.57
N GLY A 56 12.14 -4.61 4.57
CA GLY A 56 11.00 -4.69 5.45
C GLY A 56 9.71 -4.42 4.71
N VAL A 57 9.73 -3.47 3.78
CA VAL A 57 8.56 -3.17 2.97
C VAL A 57 8.22 -4.39 2.11
N ASP A 58 9.22 -4.99 1.47
CA ASP A 58 8.99 -6.15 0.62
C ASP A 58 8.42 -7.32 1.43
N GLN A 59 8.89 -7.48 2.64
CA GLN A 59 8.41 -8.56 3.49
C GLN A 59 6.93 -8.38 3.84
N VAL A 60 6.54 -7.17 4.15
CA VAL A 60 5.15 -6.89 4.49
C VAL A 60 4.26 -7.16 3.28
N ILE A 61 4.69 -6.72 2.11
CA ILE A 61 3.92 -6.93 0.89
C ILE A 61 3.79 -8.44 0.63
N ASP A 62 4.86 -9.18 0.82
CA ASP A 62 4.85 -10.59 0.61
C ASP A 62 3.88 -11.28 1.56
N ASP A 63 3.88 -10.87 2.81
CA ASP A 63 2.99 -11.43 3.81
C ASP A 63 1.54 -11.13 3.45
N ILE A 64 1.26 -9.94 2.97
CA ILE A 64 -0.09 -9.58 2.58
C ILE A 64 -0.53 -10.47 1.40
N GLU A 65 0.35 -10.68 0.45
CA GLU A 65 0.01 -11.51 -0.70
C GLU A 65 -0.26 -12.94 -0.26
N HIS A 66 0.51 -13.44 0.67
CA HIS A 66 0.30 -14.79 1.14
C HIS A 66 -1.00 -14.94 1.93
N MET A 67 -1.32 -13.95 2.72
CA MET A 67 -2.53 -14.02 3.54
C MET A 67 -3.79 -13.82 2.75
N THR A 68 -3.74 -13.05 1.69
CA THR A 68 -4.93 -12.72 0.93
C THR A 68 -5.06 -13.54 -0.35
N GLY A 69 -3.94 -14.05 -0.84
CA GLY A 69 -3.92 -14.73 -2.12
C GLY A 69 -4.04 -13.77 -3.30
N ILE A 70 -3.85 -12.49 -3.06
CA ILE A 70 -4.02 -11.47 -4.09
C ILE A 70 -2.70 -10.73 -4.27
N LYS A 71 -2.36 -10.45 -5.52
CA LYS A 71 -1.12 -9.76 -5.82
C LYS A 71 -1.19 -8.32 -5.38
N VAL A 72 -0.11 -7.81 -4.86
CA VAL A 72 -0.01 -6.41 -4.45
C VAL A 72 0.87 -5.68 -5.44
N LEU A 73 0.36 -4.57 -5.96
CA LEU A 73 1.14 -3.75 -6.86
C LEU A 73 1.94 -2.78 -6.01
N ASN A 74 3.24 -2.81 -6.17
CA ASN A 74 4.13 -1.96 -5.39
C ASN A 74 4.57 -0.78 -6.23
N LEU A 75 4.20 0.43 -5.82
CA LEU A 75 4.52 1.64 -6.57
C LEU A 75 5.46 2.46 -5.73
N PRO A 76 6.77 2.27 -5.89
CA PRO A 76 7.73 2.99 -5.05
C PRO A 76 7.53 4.49 -5.15
N MET A 77 7.59 5.16 -4.03
CA MET A 77 7.43 6.56 -4.02
C MET A 77 8.76 7.22 -4.19
N LEU A 78 8.95 7.88 -5.32
CA LEU A 78 10.16 8.63 -5.57
C LEU A 78 9.84 10.07 -5.28
N GLU A 79 10.83 10.81 -4.91
CA GLU A 79 10.61 12.17 -4.64
C GLU A 79 9.97 12.95 -5.72
N ASP A 80 10.41 12.79 -6.89
CA ASP A 80 9.83 13.49 -7.99
C ASP A 80 8.45 13.07 -8.20
N TYR A 81 8.18 11.80 -8.04
CA TYR A 81 6.96 11.24 -8.20
C TYR A 81 6.02 11.78 -7.26
N HIS A 82 6.46 11.95 -6.13
CA HIS A 82 5.69 12.43 -5.11
C HIS A 82 5.00 13.71 -5.46
N LEU A 83 5.66 14.55 -6.16
CA LEU A 83 5.07 15.76 -6.55
C LEU A 83 3.96 15.53 -7.49
N ASP A 84 4.19 14.71 -8.43
CA ASP A 84 3.19 14.44 -9.41
C ASP A 84 2.01 13.83 -8.78
N LEU A 85 2.22 12.93 -7.92
CA LEU A 85 1.15 12.30 -7.32
C LEU A 85 0.33 13.23 -6.63
N GLY A 86 0.97 14.09 -6.02
CA GLY A 86 0.29 14.98 -5.32
C GLY A 86 -0.74 15.57 -6.10
N PHE A 87 -0.46 15.94 -7.26
CA PHE A 87 -1.38 16.63 -7.84
C PHE A 87 -2.19 15.77 -8.57
N ASP A 88 -1.83 14.76 -8.75
CA ASP A 88 -2.41 13.94 -9.45
C ASP A 88 -3.57 13.57 -9.03
N LEU A 89 -3.68 13.66 -8.25
CA LEU A 89 -4.61 13.35 -7.77
C LEU A 89 -5.59 13.27 -8.43
N GLN A 90 -5.42 13.58 -9.21
CA GLN A 90 -6.18 13.45 -10.01
C GLN A 90 -6.75 12.27 -9.97
N TRP A 91 -6.32 11.54 -9.39
CA TRP A 91 -6.87 10.40 -9.25
C TRP A 91 -8.15 10.55 -8.88
N ASN A 92 -8.46 11.51 -8.63
CA ASN A 92 -9.61 11.66 -8.27
C ASN A 92 -10.47 11.45 -9.13
#